data_331954da921238adf69534c97c11af36
#
_entry.id   331954da921238adf69534c97c11af36
#
_cell.length_a   1.000
_cell.length_b   1.000
_cell.length_c   1.000
_cell.angle_alpha   90.00
_cell.angle_beta   90.00
_cell.angle_gamma   90.00
#
_symmetry.space_group_name_H-M   'P 1'
#
loop_
_entity.id
_entity.type
_entity.pdbx_description
1 polymer ?
#
loop_
_entity_poly.entity_id
_entity_poly.type
_entity_poly.pdbx_seq_one_letter_code
_entity_poly.pdbx_strand_id
1 'polypeptide(L)'
;MKSQIINRITVALTALTVFSMNQLKADSNPLKSVYEDAFLIGNIMAGGFHAEDPPYREDDRELAILAREYNCLTSENNMKMMFVQPKEGVFNFKGTDAAVDFAELNDMVYVGHALVWHSMVPDWIFKYKNGKEVSREDLINRMRTHIYTLVGRYRGRIKYWDVVNEAIDTKYIEDPKTGKKKQVAFFRESPWMKIIGPEYIEMAFQFAHEADPDALLIYNDYSMFEEPKARFAAGLYRYLKHKNIPIHGIGFQGHYHLNYPSLTSLQKSIDIISAEGAQISISELDVGILPLLDDYKGADVDKKVKLDKKLNPYVDGVPHKVLAEQANRYKELFELFMHNRDHIERVTFWGMLDQYSWINDWPVKGRTASPLLFDRNYNAKPAYVALKELVN
;
A
#
# COMPACT_ATOMS: atom_id res chain seq x y z
N MET A 1 30.23 15.24 -0.31
CA MET A 1 29.13 14.35 0.14
C MET A 1 28.73 13.31 -0.89
N LYS A 2 28.44 13.67 -2.16
CA LYS A 2 28.13 12.67 -3.22
C LYS A 2 29.22 11.60 -3.43
N SER A 3 30.51 11.92 -3.31
CA SER A 3 31.62 10.96 -3.52
C SER A 3 31.79 9.94 -2.38
N GLN A 4 31.36 10.25 -1.16
CA GLN A 4 31.44 9.30 -0.02
C GLN A 4 30.33 8.28 0.00
N ILE A 5 29.15 8.63 -0.52
CA ILE A 5 28.01 7.70 -0.68
C ILE A 5 28.31 6.70 -1.79
N ILE A 6 28.82 7.17 -2.93
CA ILE A 6 29.20 6.29 -4.06
C ILE A 6 30.30 5.30 -3.66
N ASN A 7 31.31 5.72 -2.90
CA ASN A 7 32.38 4.80 -2.45
C ASN A 7 31.90 3.76 -1.43
N ARG A 8 30.92 4.06 -0.57
CA ARG A 8 30.38 3.07 0.38
C ARG A 8 29.49 2.04 -0.33
N ILE A 9 28.71 2.44 -1.32
CA ILE A 9 27.86 1.53 -2.12
C ILE A 9 28.73 0.61 -2.98
N THR A 10 29.82 1.09 -3.57
CA THR A 10 30.71 0.26 -4.41
C THR A 10 31.53 -0.74 -3.59
N VAL A 11 31.95 -0.41 -2.37
CA VAL A 11 32.69 -1.32 -1.49
C VAL A 11 31.77 -2.37 -0.85
N ALA A 12 30.51 -2.03 -0.53
CA ALA A 12 29.52 -2.97 -0.03
C ALA A 12 29.15 -4.04 -1.08
N LEU A 13 29.04 -3.69 -2.34
CA LEU A 13 28.77 -4.66 -3.42
C LEU A 13 29.89 -5.69 -3.61
N THR A 14 31.17 -5.37 -3.29
CA THR A 14 32.28 -6.30 -3.46
C THR A 14 32.55 -7.20 -2.26
N ALA A 15 32.17 -6.81 -1.06
CA ALA A 15 32.40 -7.62 0.15
C ALA A 15 31.24 -8.58 0.51
N LEU A 16 30.00 -8.28 0.09
CA LEU A 16 28.81 -9.13 0.33
C LEU A 16 28.71 -10.33 -0.62
N THR A 17 29.47 -10.35 -1.73
CA THR A 17 29.44 -11.45 -2.69
C THR A 17 30.04 -12.76 -2.21
N VAL A 18 30.74 -12.81 -1.09
CA VAL A 18 31.48 -14.01 -0.66
C VAL A 18 30.82 -14.76 0.51
N PHE A 19 29.96 -14.16 1.32
CA PHE A 19 29.49 -14.81 2.56
C PHE A 19 28.05 -15.34 2.55
N SER A 20 27.20 -14.92 1.61
CA SER A 20 25.81 -15.44 1.50
C SER A 20 25.52 -16.24 0.23
N MET A 21 26.49 -16.39 -0.68
CA MET A 21 26.31 -17.10 -1.96
C MET A 21 26.20 -18.62 -1.84
N ASN A 22 26.44 -19.20 -0.67
CA ASN A 22 26.38 -20.67 -0.49
C ASN A 22 25.01 -21.22 -0.07
N GLN A 23 23.98 -20.39 0.15
CA GLN A 23 22.63 -20.87 0.48
C GLN A 23 21.53 -20.44 -0.51
N LEU A 24 21.79 -19.43 -1.35
CA LEU A 24 20.98 -19.17 -2.53
C LEU A 24 21.79 -19.63 -3.74
N LYS A 25 21.73 -20.94 -4.04
CA LYS A 25 22.23 -21.41 -5.34
C LYS A 25 21.70 -20.49 -6.41
N ALA A 26 22.63 -19.98 -7.22
CA ALA A 26 22.39 -19.21 -8.42
C ALA A 26 21.47 -20.03 -9.36
N ASP A 27 20.18 -19.96 -9.08
CA ASP A 27 19.19 -20.43 -10.04
C ASP A 27 17.89 -19.71 -9.74
N SER A 28 17.53 -18.89 -10.65
CA SER A 28 16.22 -18.39 -10.93
C SER A 28 16.14 -16.86 -11.00
N ASN A 29 15.49 -16.44 -12.06
CA ASN A 29 15.11 -15.05 -12.32
C ASN A 29 14.46 -14.43 -11.06
N PRO A 30 14.75 -13.16 -10.73
CA PRO A 30 14.07 -12.46 -9.63
C PRO A 30 12.56 -12.36 -9.92
N LEU A 31 11.73 -12.15 -8.89
CA LEU A 31 10.28 -12.04 -9.06
C LEU A 31 9.89 -11.03 -10.15
N LYS A 32 10.55 -9.88 -10.22
CA LYS A 32 10.29 -8.87 -11.25
C LYS A 32 10.48 -9.39 -12.67
N SER A 33 11.41 -10.33 -12.89
CA SER A 33 11.63 -10.95 -14.21
C SER A 33 10.68 -12.11 -14.48
N VAL A 34 10.23 -12.81 -13.44
CA VAL A 34 9.21 -13.87 -13.58
C VAL A 34 7.88 -13.31 -14.08
N TYR A 35 7.54 -12.09 -13.69
CA TYR A 35 6.27 -11.44 -14.02
C TYR A 35 6.40 -10.25 -14.97
N GLU A 36 7.54 -10.10 -15.68
CA GLU A 36 7.84 -8.92 -16.53
C GLU A 36 6.82 -8.68 -17.66
N ASP A 37 6.23 -9.76 -18.19
CA ASP A 37 5.22 -9.71 -19.25
C ASP A 37 3.78 -9.56 -18.71
N ALA A 38 3.60 -9.45 -17.40
CA ALA A 38 2.28 -9.39 -16.78
C ALA A 38 2.03 -8.06 -16.06
N PHE A 39 2.80 -7.76 -15.02
CA PHE A 39 2.63 -6.56 -14.20
C PHE A 39 3.92 -6.25 -13.41
N LEU A 40 4.01 -5.03 -12.92
CA LEU A 40 5.11 -4.66 -12.01
C LEU A 40 4.98 -5.41 -10.68
N ILE A 41 6.12 -5.88 -10.18
CA ILE A 41 6.23 -6.46 -8.83
C ILE A 41 6.87 -5.43 -7.91
N GLY A 42 6.13 -5.01 -6.90
CA GLY A 42 6.55 -3.96 -5.98
C GLY A 42 6.71 -4.41 -4.55
N ASN A 43 7.37 -3.56 -3.77
CA ASN A 43 7.43 -3.67 -2.32
C ASN A 43 7.49 -2.27 -1.69
N ILE A 44 7.31 -2.20 -0.37
CA ILE A 44 7.55 -0.99 0.38
C ILE A 44 9.00 -0.87 0.84
N MET A 45 9.49 0.36 0.91
CA MET A 45 10.66 0.72 1.69
C MET A 45 10.19 1.13 3.08
N ALA A 46 10.46 0.28 4.06
CA ALA A 46 10.06 0.53 5.44
C ALA A 46 10.96 1.56 6.12
N GLY A 47 10.39 2.34 7.03
CA GLY A 47 11.11 3.36 7.80
C GLY A 47 10.35 4.68 7.88
N GLY A 48 10.99 5.66 8.51
CA GLY A 48 10.41 7.02 8.62
C GLY A 48 9.20 7.11 9.55
N PHE A 49 9.10 6.23 10.57
CA PHE A 49 7.97 6.28 11.51
C PHE A 49 7.99 7.54 12.39
N HIS A 50 9.19 8.08 12.65
CA HIS A 50 9.37 9.36 13.34
C HIS A 50 10.23 10.29 12.49
N ALA A 51 10.04 11.61 12.64
CA ALA A 51 10.79 12.62 11.88
C ALA A 51 12.32 12.57 12.13
N GLU A 52 12.73 11.98 13.25
CA GLU A 52 14.12 11.81 13.66
C GLU A 52 14.73 10.47 13.20
N ASP A 53 13.88 9.53 12.74
CA ASP A 53 14.33 8.24 12.24
C ASP A 53 15.14 8.39 10.95
N PRO A 54 16.07 7.45 10.67
CA PRO A 54 16.64 7.33 9.33
C PRO A 54 15.52 7.28 8.28
N PRO A 55 15.72 7.84 7.10
CA PRO A 55 14.70 7.90 6.05
C PRO A 55 14.18 6.52 5.65
N TYR A 56 14.96 5.49 5.88
CA TYR A 56 14.63 4.06 5.76
C TYR A 56 15.57 3.29 6.69
N ARG A 57 15.26 2.02 6.94
CA ARG A 57 16.20 1.16 7.66
C ARG A 57 17.44 0.96 6.80
N GLU A 58 18.60 1.34 7.35
CA GLU A 58 19.89 1.10 6.72
C GLU A 58 20.30 -0.37 6.97
N ASP A 59 19.58 -1.30 6.33
CA ASP A 59 19.97 -2.71 6.29
C ASP A 59 20.35 -3.08 4.85
N ASP A 60 21.63 -3.22 4.61
CA ASP A 60 22.18 -3.52 3.28
C ASP A 60 21.58 -4.79 2.65
N ARG A 61 21.18 -5.78 3.47
CA ARG A 61 20.55 -7.02 2.97
C ARG A 61 19.13 -6.77 2.50
N GLU A 62 18.35 -5.98 3.26
CA GLU A 62 17.00 -5.61 2.87
C GLU A 62 17.01 -4.83 1.56
N LEU A 63 17.87 -3.82 1.46
CA LEU A 63 18.03 -3.01 0.24
C LEU A 63 18.49 -3.84 -0.96
N ALA A 64 19.43 -4.79 -0.76
CA ALA A 64 19.88 -5.68 -1.82
C ALA A 64 18.77 -6.61 -2.33
N ILE A 65 17.90 -7.12 -1.44
CA ILE A 65 16.76 -7.94 -1.84
C ILE A 65 15.71 -7.07 -2.57
N LEU A 66 15.43 -5.86 -2.08
CA LEU A 66 14.52 -4.92 -2.74
C LEU A 66 14.98 -4.65 -4.18
N ALA A 67 16.22 -4.26 -4.38
CA ALA A 67 16.77 -3.96 -5.70
C ALA A 67 16.78 -5.18 -6.64
N ARG A 68 16.98 -6.39 -6.11
CA ARG A 68 17.03 -7.62 -6.89
C ARG A 68 15.65 -8.09 -7.32
N GLU A 69 14.69 -8.18 -6.38
CA GLU A 69 13.43 -8.88 -6.58
C GLU A 69 12.31 -8.01 -7.16
N TYR A 70 12.39 -6.69 -7.01
CA TYR A 70 11.29 -5.78 -7.30
C TYR A 70 11.66 -4.71 -8.33
N ASN A 71 10.68 -4.27 -9.12
CA ASN A 71 10.79 -3.17 -10.09
C ASN A 71 9.81 -2.03 -9.82
N CYS A 72 9.14 -2.06 -8.66
CA CYS A 72 8.27 -1.00 -8.19
C CYS A 72 8.47 -0.79 -6.69
N LEU A 73 8.46 0.45 -6.24
CA LEU A 73 8.71 0.83 -4.85
C LEU A 73 7.71 1.88 -4.37
N THR A 74 7.35 1.83 -3.10
CA THR A 74 6.67 2.92 -2.39
C THR A 74 7.24 3.06 -0.98
N SER A 75 7.10 4.23 -0.36
CA SER A 75 7.43 4.38 1.06
C SER A 75 6.27 3.94 1.94
N GLU A 76 6.55 3.15 2.98
CA GLU A 76 5.52 2.78 3.96
C GLU A 76 4.90 4.02 4.64
N ASN A 77 5.74 4.97 5.08
CA ASN A 77 5.28 6.11 5.89
C ASN A 77 5.75 7.48 5.40
N ASN A 78 6.93 7.61 4.79
CA ASN A 78 7.60 8.89 4.56
C ASN A 78 6.79 9.92 3.77
N MET A 79 5.85 9.50 2.92
CA MET A 79 4.99 10.41 2.15
C MET A 79 3.62 10.68 2.79
N LYS A 80 3.27 9.96 3.86
CA LYS A 80 2.04 10.25 4.60
C LYS A 80 2.14 11.66 5.22
N MET A 81 1.05 12.41 5.20
CA MET A 81 1.05 13.83 5.54
C MET A 81 1.67 14.13 6.91
N MET A 82 1.46 13.25 7.91
CA MET A 82 2.03 13.39 9.26
C MET A 82 3.56 13.44 9.26
N PHE A 83 4.22 12.76 8.32
CA PHE A 83 5.68 12.66 8.26
C PHE A 83 6.31 13.63 7.28
N VAL A 84 5.69 13.80 6.11
CA VAL A 84 6.23 14.69 5.07
C VAL A 84 5.93 16.17 5.36
N GLN A 85 4.81 16.47 6.05
CA GLN A 85 4.43 17.83 6.43
C GLN A 85 3.94 17.92 7.89
N PRO A 86 4.82 17.66 8.87
CA PRO A 86 4.44 17.57 10.29
C PRO A 86 3.90 18.87 10.88
N LYS A 87 4.23 20.00 10.27
CA LYS A 87 3.75 21.34 10.68
C LYS A 87 3.34 22.14 9.44
N GLU A 88 2.41 23.08 9.62
CA GLU A 88 1.96 23.99 8.56
C GLU A 88 3.15 24.71 7.91
N GLY A 89 3.29 24.58 6.58
CA GLY A 89 4.39 25.20 5.82
C GLY A 89 5.76 24.54 6.00
N VAL A 90 5.90 23.49 6.80
CA VAL A 90 7.17 22.81 7.05
C VAL A 90 7.14 21.41 6.46
N PHE A 91 7.97 21.17 5.43
CA PHE A 91 8.11 19.89 4.77
C PHE A 91 9.42 19.18 5.15
N ASN A 92 9.34 17.86 5.35
CA ASN A 92 10.47 16.97 5.55
C ASN A 92 10.55 15.99 4.40
N PHE A 93 11.38 16.29 3.42
CA PHE A 93 11.58 15.44 2.24
C PHE A 93 12.72 14.43 2.37
N LYS A 94 13.42 14.39 3.51
CA LYS A 94 14.62 13.56 3.65
C LYS A 94 14.35 12.08 3.35
N GLY A 95 13.26 11.54 3.89
CA GLY A 95 12.89 10.15 3.68
C GLY A 95 12.36 9.88 2.27
N THR A 96 11.53 10.79 1.76
CA THR A 96 10.98 10.66 0.41
C THR A 96 12.05 10.80 -0.66
N ASP A 97 12.96 11.80 -0.53
CA ASP A 97 14.08 11.97 -1.47
C ASP A 97 14.94 10.71 -1.52
N ALA A 98 15.31 10.15 -0.35
CA ALA A 98 16.14 8.96 -0.29
C ALA A 98 15.48 7.73 -0.94
N ALA A 99 14.17 7.56 -0.75
CA ALA A 99 13.43 6.44 -1.33
C ALA A 99 13.26 6.59 -2.86
N VAL A 100 12.98 7.81 -3.34
CA VAL A 100 12.89 8.08 -4.78
C VAL A 100 14.26 7.94 -5.45
N ASP A 101 15.33 8.46 -4.84
CA ASP A 101 16.70 8.30 -5.36
C ASP A 101 17.13 6.82 -5.41
N PHE A 102 16.73 6.01 -4.41
CA PHE A 102 16.97 4.57 -4.41
C PHE A 102 16.22 3.86 -5.56
N ALA A 103 14.96 4.22 -5.79
CA ALA A 103 14.18 3.66 -6.88
C ALA A 103 14.81 3.98 -8.25
N GLU A 104 15.18 5.23 -8.48
CA GLU A 104 15.85 5.64 -9.74
C GLU A 104 17.19 4.94 -9.93
N LEU A 105 17.99 4.80 -8.87
CA LEU A 105 19.29 4.11 -8.93
C LEU A 105 19.17 2.63 -9.32
N ASN A 106 18.02 2.02 -9.05
CA ASN A 106 17.76 0.59 -9.29
C ASN A 106 16.74 0.35 -10.43
N ASP A 107 16.46 1.35 -11.26
CA ASP A 107 15.51 1.27 -12.38
C ASP A 107 14.11 0.82 -11.94
N MET A 108 13.65 1.26 -10.76
CA MET A 108 12.35 0.94 -10.19
C MET A 108 11.37 2.08 -10.44
N VAL A 109 10.13 1.71 -10.76
CA VAL A 109 9.01 2.66 -10.78
C VAL A 109 8.66 3.05 -9.34
N TYR A 110 8.45 4.35 -9.08
CA TYR A 110 8.04 4.81 -7.75
C TYR A 110 6.55 5.17 -7.70
N VAL A 111 5.91 4.83 -6.57
CA VAL A 111 4.51 5.15 -6.26
C VAL A 111 4.46 6.07 -5.04
N GLY A 112 3.86 7.23 -5.17
CA GLY A 112 3.62 8.16 -4.07
C GLY A 112 2.38 7.77 -3.28
N HIS A 113 2.53 7.51 -1.98
CA HIS A 113 1.45 7.05 -1.09
C HIS A 113 1.48 7.82 0.24
N ALA A 114 0.43 8.52 0.58
CA ALA A 114 -0.76 8.95 -0.12
C ALA A 114 -0.95 10.46 0.07
N LEU A 115 -1.59 11.14 -0.91
CA LEU A 115 -1.74 12.59 -0.83
C LEU A 115 -2.82 13.02 0.16
N VAL A 116 -4.01 12.40 0.10
CA VAL A 116 -5.15 12.72 0.97
C VAL A 116 -5.67 11.45 1.63
N TRP A 117 -5.56 11.40 2.94
CA TRP A 117 -6.06 10.30 3.77
C TRP A 117 -6.68 10.85 5.05
N HIS A 118 -7.58 10.11 5.70
CA HIS A 118 -8.20 10.52 6.97
C HIS A 118 -7.36 10.14 8.20
N SER A 119 -6.43 9.20 8.04
CA SER A 119 -5.51 8.77 9.08
C SER A 119 -4.09 9.29 8.81
N MET A 120 -3.22 9.24 9.81
CA MET A 120 -1.84 9.74 9.75
C MET A 120 -1.71 11.17 9.22
N VAL A 121 -2.62 12.02 9.67
CA VAL A 121 -2.71 13.45 9.32
C VAL A 121 -2.43 14.27 10.58
N PRO A 122 -1.58 15.30 10.53
CA PRO A 122 -1.32 16.14 11.69
C PRO A 122 -2.51 17.06 12.00
N ASP A 123 -2.75 17.32 13.29
CA ASP A 123 -3.90 18.11 13.76
C ASP A 123 -4.03 19.48 13.10
N TRP A 124 -2.90 20.11 12.73
CA TRP A 124 -2.90 21.45 12.13
C TRP A 124 -3.68 21.52 10.81
N ILE A 125 -3.85 20.41 10.10
CA ILE A 125 -4.63 20.38 8.85
C ILE A 125 -6.08 20.77 9.11
N PHE A 126 -6.70 20.24 10.17
CA PHE A 126 -8.12 20.41 10.47
C PHE A 126 -8.41 21.46 11.52
N LYS A 127 -7.38 21.99 12.20
CA LYS A 127 -7.54 22.95 13.30
C LYS A 127 -6.62 24.15 13.14
N TYR A 128 -7.10 25.30 13.57
CA TYR A 128 -6.26 26.46 13.79
C TYR A 128 -5.46 26.29 15.10
N LYS A 129 -4.43 27.15 15.28
CA LYS A 129 -3.62 27.18 16.52
C LYS A 129 -4.43 27.40 17.80
N ASN A 130 -5.61 28.02 17.70
CA ASN A 130 -6.53 28.21 18.83
C ASN A 130 -7.46 26.98 19.08
N GLY A 131 -7.26 25.87 18.40
CA GLY A 131 -8.03 24.64 18.53
C GLY A 131 -9.38 24.62 17.81
N LYS A 132 -9.82 25.73 17.19
CA LYS A 132 -11.05 25.76 16.40
C LYS A 132 -10.85 25.01 15.08
N GLU A 133 -11.93 24.39 14.59
CA GLU A 133 -11.96 23.80 13.26
C GLU A 133 -11.71 24.85 12.19
N VAL A 134 -10.96 24.49 11.16
CA VAL A 134 -10.66 25.38 10.02
C VAL A 134 -11.89 25.60 9.15
N SER A 135 -11.92 26.73 8.45
CA SER A 135 -12.93 26.98 7.43
C SER A 135 -12.77 26.00 6.25
N ARG A 136 -13.86 25.80 5.51
CA ARG A 136 -13.84 25.02 4.26
C ARG A 136 -12.78 25.55 3.27
N GLU A 137 -12.71 26.86 3.11
CA GLU A 137 -11.76 27.51 2.20
C GLU A 137 -10.31 27.28 2.63
N ASP A 138 -10.00 27.44 3.91
CA ASP A 138 -8.65 27.20 4.43
C ASP A 138 -8.24 25.74 4.31
N LEU A 139 -9.17 24.79 4.53
CA LEU A 139 -8.87 23.37 4.36
C LEU A 139 -8.59 23.03 2.88
N ILE A 140 -9.34 23.59 1.95
CA ILE A 140 -9.08 23.45 0.51
C ILE A 140 -7.70 24.02 0.16
N ASN A 141 -7.34 25.17 0.68
CA ASN A 141 -6.05 25.81 0.42
C ASN A 141 -4.89 25.00 1.03
N ARG A 142 -5.07 24.44 2.24
CA ARG A 142 -4.09 23.53 2.87
C ARG A 142 -3.88 22.25 2.06
N MET A 143 -4.97 21.63 1.61
CA MET A 143 -4.93 20.45 0.75
C MET A 143 -4.21 20.76 -0.59
N ARG A 144 -4.58 21.86 -1.23
CA ARG A 144 -3.93 22.30 -2.48
C ARG A 144 -2.42 22.50 -2.28
N THR A 145 -2.03 23.26 -1.26
CA THR A 145 -0.62 23.54 -0.97
C THR A 145 0.16 22.27 -0.72
N HIS A 146 -0.39 21.33 0.05
CA HIS A 146 0.22 20.02 0.29
C HIS A 146 0.46 19.25 -1.02
N ILE A 147 -0.59 19.09 -1.82
CA ILE A 147 -0.53 18.32 -3.07
C ILE A 147 0.44 18.98 -4.07
N TYR A 148 0.33 20.28 -4.30
CA TYR A 148 1.21 20.98 -5.24
C TYR A 148 2.67 20.92 -4.83
N THR A 149 2.94 21.03 -3.54
CA THR A 149 4.33 20.98 -3.05
C THR A 149 4.92 19.58 -3.18
N LEU A 150 4.16 18.57 -2.79
CA LEU A 150 4.65 17.18 -2.78
C LEU A 150 4.75 16.62 -4.21
N VAL A 151 3.66 16.71 -4.99
CA VAL A 151 3.64 16.21 -6.37
C VAL A 151 4.59 17.03 -7.26
N GLY A 152 4.57 18.37 -7.14
CA GLY A 152 5.44 19.24 -7.92
C GLY A 152 6.93 19.01 -7.68
N ARG A 153 7.33 18.66 -6.41
CA ARG A 153 8.72 18.29 -6.11
C ARG A 153 9.21 17.08 -6.91
N TYR A 154 8.33 16.09 -7.10
CA TYR A 154 8.67 14.82 -7.75
C TYR A 154 8.10 14.70 -9.17
N ARG A 155 7.72 15.83 -9.77
CA ARG A 155 7.20 15.86 -11.13
C ARG A 155 8.13 15.15 -12.12
N GLY A 156 7.55 14.19 -12.87
CA GLY A 156 8.29 13.36 -13.83
C GLY A 156 9.16 12.27 -13.22
N ARG A 157 9.29 12.20 -11.87
CA ARG A 157 10.06 11.18 -11.14
C ARG A 157 9.16 10.09 -10.53
N ILE A 158 7.93 10.45 -10.14
CA ILE A 158 6.94 9.54 -9.57
C ILE A 158 5.87 9.27 -10.62
N LYS A 159 5.72 8.00 -11.01
CA LYS A 159 4.79 7.61 -12.08
C LYS A 159 3.35 7.51 -11.59
N TYR A 160 3.13 6.99 -10.39
CA TYR A 160 1.80 6.76 -9.81
C TYR A 160 1.63 7.54 -8.52
N TRP A 161 0.42 8.08 -8.28
CA TRP A 161 0.05 8.68 -7.01
C TRP A 161 -1.25 8.08 -6.50
N ASP A 162 -1.23 7.56 -5.28
CA ASP A 162 -2.44 7.29 -4.51
C ASP A 162 -2.97 8.64 -4.00
N VAL A 163 -3.88 9.23 -4.78
CA VAL A 163 -4.35 10.61 -4.56
C VAL A 163 -5.27 10.70 -3.36
N VAL A 164 -6.26 9.81 -3.30
CA VAL A 164 -7.18 9.69 -2.17
C VAL A 164 -7.17 8.26 -1.68
N ASN A 165 -6.92 8.10 -0.38
CA ASN A 165 -6.87 6.82 0.29
C ASN A 165 -8.08 6.66 1.23
N GLU A 166 -8.80 5.53 1.11
CA GLU A 166 -9.83 5.05 2.04
C GLU A 166 -11.01 6.00 2.26
N ALA A 167 -11.52 6.60 1.20
CA ALA A 167 -12.68 7.49 1.28
C ALA A 167 -14.04 6.76 1.31
N ILE A 168 -14.06 5.45 1.03
CA ILE A 168 -15.27 4.65 0.98
C ILE A 168 -15.29 3.69 2.19
N ASP A 169 -16.42 3.62 2.88
CA ASP A 169 -16.66 2.68 3.97
C ASP A 169 -17.89 1.84 3.69
N THR A 170 -18.09 0.76 4.47
CA THR A 170 -19.25 -0.12 4.36
C THR A 170 -19.92 -0.33 5.71
N LYS A 171 -21.24 -0.54 5.69
CA LYS A 171 -22.01 -0.92 6.86
C LYS A 171 -23.15 -1.84 6.49
N TYR A 172 -23.62 -2.61 7.47
CA TYR A 172 -24.84 -3.38 7.33
C TYR A 172 -26.04 -2.53 7.73
N ILE A 173 -27.05 -2.48 6.86
CA ILE A 173 -28.36 -1.91 7.15
C ILE A 173 -29.41 -3.01 7.08
N GLU A 174 -30.45 -2.90 7.89
CA GLU A 174 -31.61 -3.78 7.80
C GLU A 174 -32.58 -3.26 6.74
N ASP A 175 -32.95 -4.12 5.81
CA ASP A 175 -34.03 -3.82 4.85
C ASP A 175 -35.37 -3.75 5.59
N PRO A 176 -36.02 -2.58 5.62
CA PRO A 176 -37.26 -2.40 6.42
C PRO A 176 -38.42 -3.24 5.91
N LYS A 177 -38.38 -3.79 4.69
CA LYS A 177 -39.42 -4.63 4.12
C LYS A 177 -39.24 -6.11 4.41
N THR A 178 -37.96 -6.56 4.45
CA THR A 178 -37.63 -7.98 4.51
C THR A 178 -36.95 -8.39 5.81
N GLY A 179 -36.51 -7.45 6.64
CA GLY A 179 -35.69 -7.69 7.84
C GLY A 179 -34.28 -8.24 7.54
N LYS A 180 -33.90 -8.38 6.29
CA LYS A 180 -32.60 -8.93 5.92
C LYS A 180 -31.53 -7.85 6.00
N LYS A 181 -30.38 -8.21 6.58
CA LYS A 181 -29.20 -7.34 6.56
C LYS A 181 -28.61 -7.27 5.15
N LYS A 182 -28.38 -6.06 4.68
CA LYS A 182 -27.71 -5.76 3.41
C LYS A 182 -26.52 -4.87 3.69
N GLN A 183 -25.35 -5.21 3.11
CA GLN A 183 -24.19 -4.35 3.15
C GLN A 183 -24.35 -3.23 2.11
N VAL A 184 -24.02 -2.01 2.51
CA VAL A 184 -24.02 -0.82 1.65
C VAL A 184 -22.72 -0.07 1.79
N ALA A 185 -22.26 0.56 0.71
CA ALA A 185 -21.10 1.44 0.71
C ALA A 185 -21.54 2.90 0.75
N PHE A 186 -20.71 3.74 1.34
CA PHE A 186 -20.94 5.18 1.48
C PHE A 186 -19.59 5.91 1.62
N PHE A 187 -19.57 7.23 1.42
CA PHE A 187 -18.37 8.00 1.72
C PHE A 187 -18.12 8.04 3.23
N ARG A 188 -16.87 7.73 3.62
CA ARG A 188 -16.42 7.79 5.01
C ARG A 188 -16.62 9.20 5.58
N GLU A 189 -17.18 9.27 6.78
CA GLU A 189 -17.37 10.53 7.52
C GLU A 189 -16.07 11.06 8.13
N SER A 190 -15.08 11.26 7.27
CA SER A 190 -13.79 11.84 7.64
C SER A 190 -13.88 13.34 7.89
N PRO A 191 -12.89 14.00 8.53
CA PRO A 191 -12.84 15.46 8.62
C PRO A 191 -12.85 16.14 7.25
N TRP A 192 -12.22 15.54 6.22
CA TRP A 192 -12.30 16.03 4.85
C TRP A 192 -13.74 16.11 4.34
N MET A 193 -14.48 15.02 4.53
CA MET A 193 -15.89 14.91 4.13
C MET A 193 -16.78 15.87 4.92
N LYS A 194 -16.54 16.05 6.21
CA LYS A 194 -17.37 16.92 7.08
C LYS A 194 -17.18 18.39 6.78
N ILE A 195 -15.94 18.83 6.51
CA ILE A 195 -15.61 20.24 6.34
C ILE A 195 -15.76 20.67 4.88
N ILE A 196 -15.32 19.87 3.91
CA ILE A 196 -15.38 20.23 2.49
C ILE A 196 -16.62 19.66 1.80
N GLY A 197 -17.02 18.43 2.11
CA GLY A 197 -17.98 17.65 1.35
C GLY A 197 -17.31 16.69 0.38
N PRO A 198 -18.08 15.86 -0.37
CA PRO A 198 -17.54 14.82 -1.25
C PRO A 198 -16.65 15.37 -2.37
N GLU A 199 -16.81 16.64 -2.72
CA GLU A 199 -16.01 17.32 -3.74
C GLU A 199 -14.52 17.45 -3.38
N TYR A 200 -14.11 17.16 -2.12
CA TYR A 200 -12.68 17.12 -1.80
C TYR A 200 -11.92 16.08 -2.62
N ILE A 201 -12.60 15.00 -3.04
CA ILE A 201 -12.02 13.96 -3.88
C ILE A 201 -11.72 14.52 -5.27
N GLU A 202 -12.71 15.18 -5.90
CA GLU A 202 -12.53 15.84 -7.20
C GLU A 202 -11.36 16.82 -7.17
N MET A 203 -11.33 17.68 -6.15
CA MET A 203 -10.30 18.70 -5.98
C MET A 203 -8.90 18.08 -5.79
N ALA A 204 -8.79 17.00 -5.01
CA ALA A 204 -7.52 16.32 -4.80
C ALA A 204 -6.94 15.77 -6.12
N PHE A 205 -7.77 15.09 -6.93
CA PHE A 205 -7.36 14.59 -8.24
C PHE A 205 -7.01 15.72 -9.22
N GLN A 206 -7.78 16.80 -9.23
CA GLN A 206 -7.50 17.96 -10.06
C GLN A 206 -6.16 18.62 -9.66
N PHE A 207 -5.92 18.84 -8.37
CA PHE A 207 -4.68 19.43 -7.89
C PHE A 207 -3.46 18.57 -8.18
N ALA A 208 -3.59 17.24 -8.06
CA ALA A 208 -2.51 16.32 -8.38
C ALA A 208 -2.17 16.37 -9.88
N HIS A 209 -3.17 16.38 -10.76
CA HIS A 209 -2.97 16.50 -12.20
C HIS A 209 -2.38 17.86 -12.60
N GLU A 210 -2.83 18.95 -12.01
CA GLU A 210 -2.28 20.30 -12.27
C GLU A 210 -0.80 20.39 -11.86
N ALA A 211 -0.40 19.69 -10.79
CA ALA A 211 0.97 19.65 -10.32
C ALA A 211 1.87 18.75 -11.19
N ASP A 212 1.37 17.61 -11.67
CA ASP A 212 2.03 16.70 -12.62
C ASP A 212 1.02 16.08 -13.58
N PRO A 213 0.85 16.65 -14.80
CA PRO A 213 -0.10 16.15 -15.79
C PRO A 213 0.22 14.76 -16.34
N ASP A 214 1.47 14.30 -16.23
CA ASP A 214 1.93 13.03 -16.78
C ASP A 214 1.84 11.88 -15.77
N ALA A 215 1.56 12.19 -14.49
CA ALA A 215 1.41 11.18 -13.44
C ALA A 215 0.09 10.42 -13.56
N LEU A 216 0.12 9.14 -13.23
CA LEU A 216 -1.05 8.28 -13.18
C LEU A 216 -1.70 8.34 -11.79
N LEU A 217 -2.95 8.75 -11.72
CA LEU A 217 -3.66 9.08 -10.50
C LEU A 217 -4.61 7.95 -10.09
N ILE A 218 -4.48 7.47 -8.86
CA ILE A 218 -5.14 6.27 -8.34
C ILE A 218 -6.00 6.64 -7.13
N TYR A 219 -7.19 6.06 -7.04
CA TYR A 219 -7.97 5.94 -5.80
C TYR A 219 -7.61 4.61 -5.12
N ASN A 220 -7.16 4.62 -3.87
CA ASN A 220 -6.71 3.42 -3.17
C ASN A 220 -7.60 3.11 -1.95
N ASP A 221 -7.98 1.82 -1.76
CA ASP A 221 -8.79 1.43 -0.60
C ASP A 221 -8.66 -0.06 -0.24
N TYR A 222 -8.96 -0.39 1.02
CA TYR A 222 -9.01 -1.77 1.51
C TYR A 222 -10.38 -2.43 1.28
N SER A 223 -10.45 -3.74 1.47
CA SER A 223 -11.68 -4.55 1.34
C SER A 223 -12.42 -4.37 0.00
N MET A 224 -11.69 -4.07 -1.07
CA MET A 224 -12.25 -3.91 -2.42
C MET A 224 -12.84 -5.20 -2.98
N PHE A 225 -12.65 -6.35 -2.34
CA PHE A 225 -13.35 -7.60 -2.64
C PHE A 225 -14.83 -7.60 -2.21
N GLU A 226 -15.27 -6.62 -1.45
CA GLU A 226 -16.69 -6.43 -1.10
C GLU A 226 -17.43 -5.79 -2.28
N GLU A 227 -18.38 -6.51 -2.87
CA GLU A 227 -19.10 -6.05 -4.06
C GLU A 227 -19.73 -4.65 -3.91
N PRO A 228 -20.39 -4.29 -2.78
CA PRO A 228 -20.93 -2.94 -2.63
C PRO A 228 -19.86 -1.86 -2.68
N LYS A 229 -18.68 -2.13 -2.11
CA LYS A 229 -17.55 -1.20 -2.11
C LYS A 229 -16.95 -1.06 -3.51
N ALA A 230 -16.72 -2.17 -4.22
CA ALA A 230 -16.25 -2.18 -5.59
C ALA A 230 -17.20 -1.41 -6.53
N ARG A 231 -18.52 -1.63 -6.42
CA ARG A 231 -19.52 -0.89 -7.20
C ARG A 231 -19.52 0.61 -6.89
N PHE A 232 -19.31 0.99 -5.64
CA PHE A 232 -19.24 2.39 -5.25
C PHE A 232 -17.98 3.06 -5.82
N ALA A 233 -16.83 2.38 -5.75
CA ALA A 233 -15.57 2.85 -6.33
C ALA A 233 -15.64 2.94 -7.87
N ALA A 234 -16.28 1.97 -8.55
CA ALA A 234 -16.57 2.02 -9.97
C ALA A 234 -17.43 3.24 -10.32
N GLY A 235 -18.45 3.52 -9.50
CA GLY A 235 -19.28 4.72 -9.63
C GLY A 235 -18.50 6.02 -9.46
N LEU A 236 -17.59 6.07 -8.50
CA LEU A 236 -16.69 7.21 -8.29
C LEU A 236 -15.76 7.41 -9.50
N TYR A 237 -15.14 6.33 -10.01
CA TYR A 237 -14.28 6.38 -11.18
C TYR A 237 -15.06 6.96 -12.40
N ARG A 238 -16.22 6.38 -12.71
CA ARG A 238 -17.09 6.84 -13.80
C ARG A 238 -17.50 8.31 -13.63
N TYR A 239 -17.85 8.72 -12.40
CA TYR A 239 -18.22 10.10 -12.08
C TYR A 239 -17.08 11.08 -12.38
N LEU A 240 -15.85 10.78 -11.91
CA LEU A 240 -14.67 11.61 -12.15
C LEU A 240 -14.34 11.69 -13.64
N LYS A 241 -14.39 10.55 -14.36
CA LYS A 241 -14.20 10.52 -15.83
C LYS A 241 -15.23 11.37 -16.56
N HIS A 242 -16.50 11.30 -16.16
CA HIS A 242 -17.58 12.11 -16.77
C HIS A 242 -17.37 13.62 -16.53
N LYS A 243 -16.75 13.97 -15.43
CA LYS A 243 -16.37 15.36 -15.09
C LYS A 243 -15.06 15.80 -15.77
N ASN A 244 -14.44 14.96 -16.59
CA ASN A 244 -13.10 15.17 -17.15
C ASN A 244 -12.02 15.39 -16.09
N ILE A 245 -12.18 14.82 -14.90
CA ILE A 245 -11.17 14.82 -13.84
C ILE A 245 -10.28 13.60 -14.05
N PRO A 246 -8.96 13.79 -14.15
CA PRO A 246 -8.03 12.71 -14.40
C PRO A 246 -8.01 11.70 -13.24
N ILE A 247 -8.44 10.49 -13.53
CA ILE A 247 -8.28 9.29 -12.73
C ILE A 247 -7.91 8.14 -13.66
N HIS A 248 -6.95 7.32 -13.29
CA HIS A 248 -6.41 6.26 -14.16
C HIS A 248 -6.75 4.87 -13.64
N GLY A 249 -6.84 4.69 -12.32
CA GLY A 249 -7.08 3.38 -11.76
C GLY A 249 -7.61 3.38 -10.33
N ILE A 250 -7.85 2.15 -9.87
CA ILE A 250 -8.32 1.83 -8.52
C ILE A 250 -7.31 0.88 -7.86
N GLY A 251 -6.80 1.25 -6.69
CA GLY A 251 -5.96 0.40 -5.85
C GLY A 251 -6.81 -0.50 -4.96
N PHE A 252 -6.53 -1.79 -5.00
CA PHE A 252 -6.99 -2.80 -4.05
C PHE A 252 -5.85 -3.03 -3.07
N GLN A 253 -5.93 -2.55 -1.84
CA GLN A 253 -4.82 -2.70 -0.88
C GLN A 253 -4.34 -4.15 -0.79
N GLY A 254 -5.24 -5.11 -0.72
CA GLY A 254 -4.81 -6.51 -0.77
C GLY A 254 -4.38 -7.08 0.58
N HIS A 255 -4.84 -6.49 1.71
CA HIS A 255 -4.67 -7.06 3.04
C HIS A 255 -5.59 -8.27 3.19
N TYR A 256 -5.07 -9.42 2.80
CA TYR A 256 -5.84 -10.67 2.73
C TYR A 256 -5.45 -11.64 3.85
N HIS A 257 -6.14 -12.78 3.87
CA HIS A 257 -5.91 -13.84 4.83
C HIS A 257 -6.03 -15.21 4.15
N LEU A 258 -5.62 -16.28 4.82
CA LEU A 258 -5.74 -17.65 4.31
C LEU A 258 -7.17 -17.96 3.81
N ASN A 259 -8.18 -17.50 4.54
CA ASN A 259 -9.57 -17.86 4.32
C ASN A 259 -10.42 -16.75 3.69
N TYR A 260 -9.87 -15.56 3.45
CA TYR A 260 -10.57 -14.48 2.77
C TYR A 260 -9.63 -13.54 2.00
N PRO A 261 -10.16 -12.80 1.00
CA PRO A 261 -11.49 -12.99 0.40
C PRO A 261 -11.61 -14.31 -0.34
N SER A 262 -12.84 -14.71 -0.73
CA SER A 262 -12.98 -15.79 -1.72
C SER A 262 -12.44 -15.31 -3.08
N LEU A 263 -11.84 -16.19 -3.87
CA LEU A 263 -11.37 -15.83 -5.22
C LEU A 263 -12.52 -15.35 -6.10
N THR A 264 -13.71 -15.95 -5.94
CA THR A 264 -14.92 -15.54 -6.66
C THR A 264 -15.34 -14.10 -6.34
N SER A 265 -15.28 -13.67 -5.06
CA SER A 265 -15.62 -12.29 -4.72
C SER A 265 -14.58 -11.30 -5.23
N LEU A 266 -13.30 -11.70 -5.20
CA LEU A 266 -12.22 -10.88 -5.73
C LEU A 266 -12.32 -10.73 -7.25
N GLN A 267 -12.54 -11.84 -8.00
CA GLN A 267 -12.78 -11.80 -9.44
C GLN A 267 -13.96 -10.88 -9.79
N LYS A 268 -15.08 -11.04 -9.08
CA LYS A 268 -16.25 -10.19 -9.30
C LYS A 268 -15.95 -8.70 -9.14
N SER A 269 -15.13 -8.35 -8.15
CA SER A 269 -14.73 -6.94 -7.95
C SER A 269 -13.77 -6.45 -9.03
N ILE A 270 -12.86 -7.30 -9.50
CA ILE A 270 -12.00 -7.01 -10.66
C ILE A 270 -12.87 -6.75 -11.90
N ASP A 271 -13.85 -7.61 -12.18
CA ASP A 271 -14.77 -7.46 -13.32
C ASP A 271 -15.57 -6.14 -13.26
N ILE A 272 -16.03 -5.76 -12.06
CA ILE A 272 -16.79 -4.52 -11.84
C ILE A 272 -15.92 -3.29 -12.15
N ILE A 273 -14.67 -3.27 -11.69
CA ILE A 273 -13.78 -2.13 -11.88
C ILE A 273 -13.24 -2.06 -13.31
N SER A 274 -12.81 -3.19 -13.88
CA SER A 274 -12.29 -3.25 -15.25
C SER A 274 -13.34 -2.92 -16.31
N ALA A 275 -14.62 -3.22 -16.05
CA ALA A 275 -15.73 -2.85 -16.93
C ALA A 275 -15.88 -1.33 -17.12
N GLU A 276 -15.37 -0.51 -16.18
CA GLU A 276 -15.32 0.96 -16.32
C GLU A 276 -14.08 1.45 -17.11
N GLY A 277 -13.17 0.54 -17.49
CA GLY A 277 -11.90 0.87 -18.12
C GLY A 277 -10.82 1.35 -17.15
N ALA A 278 -11.02 1.16 -15.84
CA ALA A 278 -10.02 1.49 -14.82
C ALA A 278 -8.94 0.42 -14.75
N GLN A 279 -7.68 0.85 -14.66
CA GLN A 279 -6.58 -0.05 -14.31
C GLN A 279 -6.64 -0.39 -12.81
N ILE A 280 -6.19 -1.58 -12.46
CA ILE A 280 -6.19 -2.07 -11.09
C ILE A 280 -4.75 -2.21 -10.59
N SER A 281 -4.50 -1.79 -9.36
CA SER A 281 -3.27 -2.07 -8.65
C SER A 281 -3.60 -2.90 -7.42
N ILE A 282 -2.90 -4.02 -7.20
CA ILE A 282 -2.86 -4.65 -5.89
C ILE A 282 -1.77 -3.93 -5.11
N SER A 283 -2.17 -2.97 -4.29
CA SER A 283 -1.25 -1.91 -3.83
C SER A 283 -0.50 -2.22 -2.53
N GLU A 284 -1.00 -3.16 -1.70
CA GLU A 284 -0.50 -3.37 -0.34
C GLU A 284 -0.63 -4.84 0.10
N LEU A 285 -0.26 -5.77 -0.80
CA LEU A 285 -0.52 -7.19 -0.60
C LEU A 285 0.22 -7.77 0.61
N ASP A 286 -0.55 -8.35 1.50
CA ASP A 286 -0.09 -9.29 2.51
C ASP A 286 -1.12 -10.41 2.74
N VAL A 287 -0.68 -11.57 3.23
CA VAL A 287 -1.56 -12.72 3.53
C VAL A 287 -1.40 -13.12 4.98
N GLY A 288 -2.27 -12.60 5.83
CA GLY A 288 -2.29 -12.89 7.26
C GLY A 288 -2.60 -14.36 7.56
N ILE A 289 -1.90 -14.90 8.56
CA ILE A 289 -2.07 -16.29 9.02
C ILE A 289 -2.55 -16.38 10.48
N LEU A 290 -2.52 -15.26 11.20
CA LEU A 290 -2.94 -15.22 12.59
C LEU A 290 -4.47 -15.24 12.69
N PRO A 291 -5.04 -15.76 13.78
CA PRO A 291 -6.48 -15.72 13.98
C PRO A 291 -7.05 -14.30 13.86
N LEU A 292 -8.17 -14.21 13.18
CA LEU A 292 -8.95 -12.98 13.04
C LEU A 292 -9.82 -12.76 14.27
N LEU A 293 -10.11 -11.50 14.53
CA LEU A 293 -11.16 -11.14 15.45
C LEU A 293 -12.52 -11.33 14.74
N ASP A 294 -13.50 -11.90 15.43
CA ASP A 294 -14.79 -12.31 14.84
C ASP A 294 -15.49 -11.22 14.01
N ASP A 295 -15.32 -9.94 14.38
CA ASP A 295 -15.95 -8.80 13.73
C ASP A 295 -14.96 -7.96 12.88
N TYR A 296 -13.73 -8.48 12.62
CA TYR A 296 -12.69 -7.66 12.04
C TYR A 296 -12.10 -8.26 10.75
N LYS A 297 -12.58 -7.77 9.63
CA LYS A 297 -12.08 -8.10 8.28
C LYS A 297 -11.73 -6.80 7.55
N GLY A 298 -10.56 -6.23 7.79
CA GLY A 298 -10.18 -4.99 7.14
C GLY A 298 -8.86 -4.44 7.65
N ALA A 299 -8.49 -3.26 7.19
CA ALA A 299 -7.26 -2.56 7.52
C ALA A 299 -7.49 -1.22 8.26
N ASP A 300 -8.61 -1.09 8.98
CA ASP A 300 -8.93 0.12 9.75
C ASP A 300 -7.95 0.28 10.93
N VAL A 301 -6.96 1.15 10.77
CA VAL A 301 -5.85 1.36 11.72
C VAL A 301 -6.28 2.02 13.05
N ASP A 302 -7.50 2.53 13.15
CA ASP A 302 -8.00 3.15 14.38
C ASP A 302 -8.45 2.12 15.43
N LYS A 303 -8.63 0.86 15.03
CA LYS A 303 -9.01 -0.23 15.94
C LYS A 303 -7.81 -0.80 16.68
N LYS A 304 -7.93 -0.90 18.01
CA LYS A 304 -6.93 -1.51 18.90
C LYS A 304 -7.56 -2.53 19.80
N VAL A 305 -6.96 -3.72 19.87
CA VAL A 305 -7.43 -4.83 20.71
C VAL A 305 -6.29 -5.30 21.60
N LYS A 306 -6.64 -5.70 22.83
CA LYS A 306 -5.68 -6.23 23.80
C LYS A 306 -5.16 -7.60 23.35
N LEU A 307 -3.86 -7.83 23.49
CA LEU A 307 -3.23 -9.10 23.18
C LEU A 307 -3.80 -10.24 24.07
N ASP A 308 -4.27 -11.29 23.41
CA ASP A 308 -4.60 -12.59 23.98
C ASP A 308 -3.71 -13.66 23.32
N LYS A 309 -3.26 -14.66 24.08
CA LYS A 309 -2.45 -15.77 23.54
C LYS A 309 -3.11 -16.48 22.36
N LYS A 310 -4.45 -16.55 22.35
CA LYS A 310 -5.20 -17.14 21.25
C LYS A 310 -5.07 -16.36 19.94
N LEU A 311 -4.76 -15.05 20.02
CA LEU A 311 -4.58 -14.18 18.86
C LEU A 311 -3.13 -14.18 18.35
N ASN A 312 -2.22 -14.86 19.05
CA ASN A 312 -0.79 -14.96 18.71
C ASN A 312 -0.24 -16.39 18.95
N PRO A 313 -0.75 -17.41 18.24
CA PRO A 313 -0.42 -18.80 18.51
C PRO A 313 0.97 -19.24 18.05
N TYR A 314 1.67 -18.43 17.24
CA TYR A 314 2.92 -18.83 16.56
C TYR A 314 4.16 -18.11 17.09
N VAL A 315 4.20 -17.77 18.38
CA VAL A 315 5.34 -17.07 19.02
C VAL A 315 6.66 -17.83 18.91
N ASP A 316 6.59 -19.18 18.99
CA ASP A 316 7.73 -20.08 18.92
C ASP A 316 8.04 -20.59 17.49
N GLY A 317 7.34 -20.04 16.50
CA GLY A 317 7.49 -20.39 15.08
C GLY A 317 6.19 -20.85 14.43
N VAL A 318 6.10 -20.62 13.13
CA VAL A 318 4.92 -21.00 12.34
C VAL A 318 5.03 -22.47 11.91
N PRO A 319 4.01 -23.30 12.15
CA PRO A 319 4.02 -24.69 11.69
C PRO A 319 4.17 -24.81 10.17
N HIS A 320 4.94 -25.78 9.69
CA HIS A 320 5.14 -26.03 8.26
C HIS A 320 3.84 -26.17 7.46
N LYS A 321 2.82 -26.80 8.04
CA LYS A 321 1.49 -26.90 7.43
C LYS A 321 0.88 -25.53 7.13
N VAL A 322 0.97 -24.59 8.08
CA VAL A 322 0.43 -23.23 7.91
C VAL A 322 1.22 -22.43 6.87
N LEU A 323 2.55 -22.61 6.82
CA LEU A 323 3.37 -22.02 5.76
C LEU A 323 3.04 -22.57 4.38
N ALA A 324 2.73 -23.86 4.27
CA ALA A 324 2.28 -24.48 3.03
C ALA A 324 0.88 -23.98 2.60
N GLU A 325 -0.04 -23.81 3.54
CA GLU A 325 -1.36 -23.21 3.29
C GLU A 325 -1.21 -21.75 2.81
N GLN A 326 -0.30 -20.98 3.41
CA GLN A 326 0.00 -19.60 2.98
C GLN A 326 0.60 -19.59 1.56
N ALA A 327 1.53 -20.49 1.26
CA ALA A 327 2.12 -20.61 -0.07
C ALA A 327 1.05 -20.94 -1.14
N ASN A 328 0.16 -21.87 -0.84
CA ASN A 328 -0.97 -22.17 -1.73
C ASN A 328 -1.89 -20.97 -1.92
N ARG A 329 -2.17 -20.22 -0.84
CA ARG A 329 -3.00 -19.01 -0.92
C ARG A 329 -2.39 -17.93 -1.79
N TYR A 330 -1.08 -17.66 -1.66
CA TYR A 330 -0.36 -16.74 -2.54
C TYR A 330 -0.43 -17.21 -4.00
N LYS A 331 -0.23 -18.50 -4.24
CA LYS A 331 -0.32 -19.11 -5.57
C LYS A 331 -1.71 -18.87 -6.19
N GLU A 332 -2.80 -19.19 -5.48
CA GLU A 332 -4.18 -18.97 -5.94
C GLU A 332 -4.47 -17.50 -6.27
N LEU A 333 -3.97 -16.56 -5.45
CA LEU A 333 -4.11 -15.14 -5.71
C LEU A 333 -3.35 -14.72 -6.98
N PHE A 334 -2.13 -15.18 -7.16
CA PHE A 334 -1.33 -14.85 -8.33
C PHE A 334 -1.84 -15.52 -9.61
N GLU A 335 -2.41 -16.73 -9.54
CA GLU A 335 -3.14 -17.34 -10.66
C GLU A 335 -4.32 -16.45 -11.10
N LEU A 336 -5.08 -15.90 -10.13
CA LEU A 336 -6.13 -14.96 -10.41
C LEU A 336 -5.61 -13.65 -11.01
N PHE A 337 -4.52 -13.09 -10.47
CA PHE A 337 -3.91 -11.86 -11.01
C PHE A 337 -3.37 -12.06 -12.43
N MET A 338 -2.71 -13.19 -12.70
CA MET A 338 -2.24 -13.57 -14.04
C MET A 338 -3.38 -13.73 -15.05
N HIS A 339 -4.51 -14.29 -14.62
CA HIS A 339 -5.73 -14.39 -15.45
C HIS A 339 -6.26 -13.00 -15.83
N ASN A 340 -6.08 -11.99 -14.96
CA ASN A 340 -6.55 -10.62 -15.14
C ASN A 340 -5.43 -9.62 -15.48
N ARG A 341 -4.26 -10.10 -15.98
CA ARG A 341 -3.07 -9.26 -16.20
C ARG A 341 -3.31 -8.05 -17.14
N ASP A 342 -4.26 -8.14 -18.05
CA ASP A 342 -4.59 -7.04 -18.96
C ASP A 342 -5.26 -5.84 -18.22
N HIS A 343 -5.71 -6.05 -16.99
CA HIS A 343 -6.36 -5.07 -16.13
C HIS A 343 -5.56 -4.74 -14.87
N ILE A 344 -4.52 -5.52 -14.55
CA ILE A 344 -3.69 -5.34 -13.36
C ILE A 344 -2.32 -4.81 -13.76
N GLU A 345 -1.98 -3.59 -13.33
CA GLU A 345 -0.72 -2.95 -13.68
C GLU A 345 0.43 -3.31 -12.74
N ARG A 346 0.12 -3.54 -11.45
CA ARG A 346 1.13 -3.83 -10.44
C ARG A 346 0.59 -4.64 -9.27
N VAL A 347 1.48 -5.42 -8.66
CA VAL A 347 1.26 -6.12 -7.39
C VAL A 347 2.37 -5.71 -6.43
N THR A 348 2.04 -4.98 -5.37
CA THR A 348 2.99 -4.46 -4.39
C THR A 348 2.77 -5.15 -3.05
N PHE A 349 3.81 -5.79 -2.52
CA PHE A 349 3.79 -6.39 -1.19
C PHE A 349 3.93 -5.31 -0.11
N TRP A 350 3.17 -5.42 0.99
CA TRP A 350 3.21 -4.44 2.07
C TRP A 350 4.17 -4.84 3.18
N GLY A 351 5.40 -5.08 2.79
CA GLY A 351 6.52 -5.37 3.67
C GLY A 351 7.53 -6.30 3.06
N MET A 352 8.78 -6.12 3.47
CA MET A 352 9.89 -6.98 3.04
C MET A 352 10.04 -8.20 3.95
N LEU A 353 10.04 -7.98 5.26
CA LEU A 353 10.32 -8.98 6.28
C LEU A 353 9.17 -9.09 7.28
N ASP A 354 8.83 -10.31 7.67
CA ASP A 354 7.80 -10.59 8.66
C ASP A 354 7.98 -9.83 9.98
N GLN A 355 9.24 -9.57 10.39
CA GLN A 355 9.51 -8.86 11.66
C GLN A 355 9.05 -7.39 11.65
N TYR A 356 8.93 -6.78 10.48
CA TYR A 356 8.57 -5.37 10.32
C TYR A 356 7.18 -5.19 9.74
N SER A 357 6.41 -6.27 9.60
CA SER A 357 5.02 -6.17 9.16
C SER A 357 4.20 -5.36 10.15
N TRP A 358 3.40 -4.43 9.64
CA TRP A 358 2.45 -3.63 10.42
C TRP A 358 1.46 -4.48 11.24
N ILE A 359 1.16 -5.69 10.77
CA ILE A 359 0.28 -6.66 11.45
C ILE A 359 0.85 -7.12 12.80
N ASN A 360 2.15 -6.96 13.06
CA ASN A 360 2.72 -7.26 14.38
C ASN A 360 2.14 -6.39 15.50
N ASP A 361 1.76 -5.16 15.16
CA ASP A 361 1.30 -4.18 16.15
C ASP A 361 -0.15 -3.75 15.96
N TRP A 362 -0.79 -4.25 14.89
CA TRP A 362 -2.14 -3.89 14.57
C TRP A 362 -2.99 -5.12 14.11
N PRO A 363 -4.29 -5.21 14.47
CA PRO A 363 -5.01 -4.42 15.50
C PRO A 363 -4.62 -4.78 16.93
N VAL A 364 -3.74 -5.74 17.11
CA VAL A 364 -3.26 -6.25 18.39
C VAL A 364 -1.76 -6.05 18.48
N LYS A 365 -1.32 -5.17 19.37
CA LYS A 365 0.10 -4.86 19.55
C LYS A 365 0.90 -6.04 20.12
N GLY A 366 2.09 -6.30 19.55
CA GLY A 366 3.04 -7.30 20.03
C GLY A 366 2.76 -8.72 19.54
N ARG A 367 2.10 -8.88 18.39
CA ARG A 367 1.94 -10.18 17.74
C ARG A 367 3.21 -10.60 17.00
N THR A 368 3.30 -11.89 16.69
CA THR A 368 4.35 -12.48 15.85
C THR A 368 3.74 -12.86 14.51
N ALA A 369 3.40 -11.85 13.71
CA ALA A 369 2.82 -12.06 12.39
C ALA A 369 3.85 -12.58 11.38
N SER A 370 3.39 -13.32 10.40
CA SER A 370 4.23 -13.85 9.32
C SER A 370 3.47 -13.80 7.98
N PRO A 371 3.10 -12.59 7.48
CA PRO A 371 2.26 -12.45 6.30
C PRO A 371 3.03 -12.39 4.97
N LEU A 372 4.35 -12.17 5.00
CA LEU A 372 5.16 -11.78 3.84
C LEU A 372 5.92 -12.95 3.21
N LEU A 373 6.72 -12.65 2.16
CA LEU A 373 7.48 -13.64 1.41
C LEU A 373 8.81 -14.03 2.07
N PHE A 374 9.35 -13.16 2.92
CA PHE A 374 10.60 -13.40 3.65
C PHE A 374 10.36 -13.42 5.15
N ASP A 375 11.00 -14.36 5.82
CA ASP A 375 10.89 -14.52 7.27
C ASP A 375 11.69 -13.44 8.04
N ARG A 376 11.69 -13.54 9.37
CA ARG A 376 12.42 -12.62 10.27
C ARG A 376 13.94 -12.69 10.14
N ASN A 377 14.48 -13.69 9.45
CA ASN A 377 15.90 -13.96 9.26
C ASN A 377 16.34 -13.80 7.79
N TYR A 378 15.53 -13.14 6.95
CA TYR A 378 15.77 -12.94 5.52
C TYR A 378 15.70 -14.22 4.66
N ASN A 379 15.20 -15.33 5.21
CA ASN A 379 15.01 -16.54 4.41
C ASN A 379 13.73 -16.43 3.59
N ALA A 380 13.81 -16.88 2.34
CA ALA A 380 12.65 -17.02 1.49
C ALA A 380 11.70 -18.10 2.05
N LYS A 381 10.42 -17.75 2.19
CA LYS A 381 9.39 -18.68 2.65
C LYS A 381 8.84 -19.53 1.50
N PRO A 382 8.11 -20.63 1.79
CA PRO A 382 7.46 -21.44 0.75
C PRO A 382 6.59 -20.63 -0.22
N ALA A 383 5.98 -19.54 0.24
CA ALA A 383 5.21 -18.63 -0.60
C ALA A 383 6.05 -17.97 -1.70
N TYR A 384 7.26 -17.51 -1.39
CA TYR A 384 8.18 -16.96 -2.40
C TYR A 384 8.52 -18.01 -3.48
N VAL A 385 8.83 -19.24 -3.06
CA VAL A 385 9.14 -20.33 -3.99
C VAL A 385 7.96 -20.65 -4.89
N ALA A 386 6.75 -20.77 -4.32
CA ALA A 386 5.52 -21.04 -5.06
C ALA A 386 5.22 -19.98 -6.13
N LEU A 387 5.48 -18.70 -5.85
CA LEU A 387 5.29 -17.62 -6.82
C LEU A 387 6.30 -17.70 -7.96
N LYS A 388 7.53 -18.11 -7.70
CA LYS A 388 8.55 -18.26 -8.74
C LYS A 388 8.28 -19.45 -9.67
N GLU A 389 7.71 -20.50 -9.14
CA GLU A 389 7.39 -21.73 -9.90
C GLU A 389 6.07 -21.61 -10.70
N LEU A 390 5.25 -20.59 -10.43
CA LEU A 390 3.93 -20.45 -11.06
C LEU A 390 4.00 -20.17 -12.57
N VAL A 391 5.02 -19.47 -13.04
CA VAL A 391 5.16 -19.03 -14.44
C VAL A 391 6.20 -19.84 -15.21
N ASN A 392 6.97 -20.69 -14.50
CA ASN A 392 7.89 -21.67 -15.11
C ASN A 392 7.17 -22.98 -15.42
#